data_248fe01d088564fe01d471e181f4c1ed
#
_entry.id   248fe01d088564fe01d471e181f4c1ed
#
_cell.length_a   1.000
_cell.length_b   1.000
_cell.length_c   1.000
_cell.angle_alpha   90.00
_cell.angle_beta   90.00
_cell.angle_gamma   90.00
#
_symmetry.space_group_name_H-M   'P 1'
#
loop_
_entity.id
_entity.type
_entity.pdbx_description
1 polymer ?
#
loop_
_entity_poly.entity_id
_entity_poly.type
_entity_poly.pdbx_seq_one_letter_code
_entity_poly.pdbx_strand_id
1 'polypeptide(L)'
;MKAAVMGYGTIGSGVVEVLDINGSSIAKRVGEPVEIKYVLDLRDFPGDPIQDKIVHDYKTIAEDPEVKIVVETMGGVEPAYTFVKAMLEAGKHVTTSNKALVAEKGAELIALAKEKNVNFMFEASVGGGIPILSLIHISEPTRH
;
A
#
# COMPACT_ATOMS: atom_id res chain seq x y z
N MET A 1 -2.63 2.95 -13.03
CA MET A 1 -2.60 3.40 -11.63
C MET A 1 -1.36 2.86 -10.96
N LYS A 2 -0.63 3.71 -10.28
CA LYS A 2 0.60 3.30 -9.61
C LYS A 2 0.36 3.08 -8.13
N ALA A 3 1.00 2.04 -7.59
CA ALA A 3 0.92 1.69 -6.18
C ALA A 3 2.33 1.53 -5.62
N ALA A 4 2.44 1.57 -4.31
CA ALA A 4 3.69 1.28 -3.62
C ALA A 4 3.44 0.31 -2.47
N VAL A 5 4.44 -0.49 -2.16
CA VAL A 5 4.39 -1.43 -1.03
C VAL A 5 5.45 -1.00 -0.03
N MET A 6 5.08 -0.87 1.23
CA MET A 6 6.01 -0.56 2.30
C MET A 6 6.33 -1.83 3.08
N GLY A 7 7.55 -2.32 2.91
CA GLY A 7 8.03 -3.58 3.46
C GLY A 7 8.01 -4.70 2.43
N TYR A 8 9.16 -5.35 2.23
CA TYR A 8 9.29 -6.46 1.29
C TYR A 8 9.67 -7.75 2.02
N GLY A 9 8.89 -8.07 3.04
CA GLY A 9 8.96 -9.36 3.71
C GLY A 9 7.98 -10.35 3.06
N THR A 10 7.55 -11.35 3.80
CA THR A 10 6.66 -12.39 3.28
C THR A 10 5.35 -11.80 2.74
N ILE A 11 4.72 -10.88 3.49
CA ILE A 11 3.46 -10.28 3.07
C ILE A 11 3.67 -9.35 1.88
N GLY A 12 4.68 -8.49 1.94
CA GLY A 12 4.94 -7.52 0.87
C GLY A 12 5.30 -8.20 -0.44
N SER A 13 6.14 -9.23 -0.41
CA SER A 13 6.48 -9.97 -1.61
C SER A 13 5.26 -10.71 -2.18
N GLY A 14 4.39 -11.21 -1.31
CA GLY A 14 3.14 -11.83 -1.73
C GLY A 14 2.22 -10.85 -2.45
N VAL A 15 2.12 -9.62 -1.95
CA VAL A 15 1.31 -8.59 -2.60
C VAL A 15 1.85 -8.28 -4.00
N VAL A 16 3.16 -8.12 -4.13
CA VAL A 16 3.79 -7.85 -5.43
C VAL A 16 3.51 -9.00 -6.40
N GLU A 17 3.70 -10.24 -5.94
CA GLU A 17 3.45 -11.41 -6.76
C GLU A 17 2.01 -11.49 -7.26
N VAL A 18 1.04 -11.25 -6.36
CA VAL A 18 -0.37 -11.30 -6.72
C VAL A 18 -0.72 -10.23 -7.75
N LEU A 19 -0.19 -9.02 -7.60
CA LEU A 19 -0.42 -7.96 -8.57
C LEU A 19 0.19 -8.30 -9.93
N ASP A 20 1.37 -8.91 -9.96
CA ASP A 20 2.00 -9.32 -11.21
C ASP A 20 1.20 -10.42 -11.91
N ILE A 21 0.72 -11.42 -11.15
CA ILE A 21 -0.01 -12.55 -11.72
C ILE A 21 -1.40 -12.13 -12.17
N ASN A 22 -2.08 -11.31 -11.40
CA ASN A 22 -3.49 -10.96 -11.65
C ASN A 22 -3.67 -9.59 -12.29
N GLY A 23 -2.61 -8.99 -12.78
CA GLY A 23 -2.66 -7.63 -13.30
C GLY A 23 -3.70 -7.41 -14.38
N SER A 24 -3.86 -8.34 -15.32
CA SER A 24 -4.84 -8.19 -16.39
C SER A 24 -6.28 -8.26 -15.88
N SER A 25 -6.54 -9.12 -14.89
CA SER A 25 -7.87 -9.19 -14.28
C SER A 25 -8.20 -7.93 -13.51
N ILE A 26 -7.21 -7.39 -12.78
CA ILE A 26 -7.36 -6.14 -12.05
C ILE A 26 -7.61 -4.99 -13.03
N ALA A 27 -6.88 -4.94 -14.13
CA ALA A 27 -7.05 -3.92 -15.15
C ALA A 27 -8.47 -3.91 -15.71
N LYS A 28 -9.07 -5.08 -15.94
CA LYS A 28 -10.44 -5.17 -16.42
C LYS A 28 -11.45 -4.60 -15.43
N ARG A 29 -11.21 -4.78 -14.13
CA ARG A 29 -12.14 -4.35 -13.09
C ARG A 29 -12.06 -2.86 -12.80
N VAL A 30 -10.87 -2.26 -12.83
CA VAL A 30 -10.68 -0.86 -12.48
C VAL A 30 -10.53 0.05 -13.70
N GLY A 31 -10.51 -0.51 -14.90
CA GLY A 31 -10.38 0.27 -16.14
C GLY A 31 -8.97 0.67 -16.49
N GLU A 32 -7.99 0.36 -15.65
CA GLU A 32 -6.58 0.61 -15.92
C GLU A 32 -5.71 -0.36 -15.12
N PRO A 33 -4.49 -0.66 -15.57
CA PRO A 33 -3.62 -1.57 -14.84
C PRO A 33 -3.17 -0.94 -13.52
N VAL A 34 -3.00 -1.78 -12.50
CA VAL A 34 -2.37 -1.40 -11.25
C VAL A 34 -0.95 -1.92 -11.28
N GLU A 35 0.01 -1.02 -11.19
CA GLU A 35 1.43 -1.35 -11.24
C GLU A 35 2.11 -0.92 -9.96
N ILE A 36 3.01 -1.78 -9.46
CA ILE A 36 3.88 -1.41 -8.34
C ILE A 36 5.00 -0.53 -8.89
N LYS A 37 5.08 0.71 -8.43
CA LYS A 37 6.13 1.63 -8.82
C LYS A 37 7.30 1.59 -7.86
N TYR A 38 7.02 1.50 -6.55
CA TYR A 38 8.05 1.50 -5.52
C TYR A 38 7.78 0.42 -4.49
N VAL A 39 8.87 -0.10 -3.93
CA VAL A 39 8.83 -0.93 -2.73
C VAL A 39 9.78 -0.30 -1.72
N LEU A 40 9.26 0.09 -0.57
CA LEU A 40 10.06 0.67 0.50
C LEU A 40 10.61 -0.43 1.39
N ASP A 41 11.92 -0.51 1.48
CA ASP A 41 12.59 -1.42 2.41
C ASP A 41 13.98 -0.87 2.68
N LEU A 42 14.49 -1.05 3.90
CA LEU A 42 15.83 -0.64 4.23
C LEU A 42 16.90 -1.56 3.63
N ARG A 43 16.48 -2.78 3.28
CA ARG A 43 17.38 -3.78 2.69
C ARG A 43 17.40 -3.65 1.18
N ASP A 44 18.46 -4.17 0.58
CA ASP A 44 18.52 -4.38 -0.87
C ASP A 44 18.31 -5.86 -1.18
N PHE A 45 17.91 -6.14 -2.39
CA PHE A 45 17.63 -7.52 -2.84
C PHE A 45 18.35 -7.77 -4.16
N PRO A 46 19.72 -7.80 -4.16
CA PRO A 46 20.50 -7.98 -5.38
C PRO A 46 20.12 -9.28 -6.08
N GLY A 47 19.94 -9.22 -7.38
CA GLY A 47 19.55 -10.38 -8.17
C GLY A 47 18.05 -10.63 -8.23
N ASP A 48 17.26 -9.94 -7.42
CA ASP A 48 15.79 -10.00 -7.47
C ASP A 48 15.29 -8.90 -8.41
N PRO A 49 14.36 -9.20 -9.33
CA PRO A 49 13.80 -8.18 -10.22
C PRO A 49 13.20 -6.98 -9.46
N ILE A 50 12.77 -7.16 -8.20
CA ILE A 50 12.21 -6.08 -7.41
C ILE A 50 13.23 -5.00 -7.07
N GLN A 51 14.53 -5.31 -7.14
CA GLN A 51 15.58 -4.36 -6.76
C GLN A 51 15.46 -3.02 -7.50
N ASP A 52 15.01 -3.04 -8.75
CA ASP A 52 14.84 -1.81 -9.52
C ASP A 52 13.77 -0.89 -8.95
N LYS A 53 12.88 -1.42 -8.12
CA LYS A 53 11.77 -0.66 -7.51
C LYS A 53 12.03 -0.32 -6.06
N ILE A 54 13.10 -0.84 -5.47
CA ILE A 54 13.41 -0.60 -4.05
C ILE A 54 13.80 0.86 -3.84
N VAL A 55 13.16 1.47 -2.86
CA VAL A 55 13.52 2.80 -2.35
C VAL A 55 13.73 2.69 -0.84
N HIS A 56 14.59 3.55 -0.32
CA HIS A 56 14.94 3.51 1.11
C HIS A 56 14.35 4.69 1.89
N ASP A 57 13.76 5.66 1.18
CA ASP A 57 13.18 6.85 1.81
C ASP A 57 11.69 6.92 1.47
N TYR A 58 10.85 6.91 2.51
CA TYR A 58 9.40 6.99 2.32
C TYR A 58 8.96 8.26 1.60
N LYS A 59 9.76 9.33 1.69
CA LYS A 59 9.44 10.60 1.03
C LYS A 59 9.38 10.46 -0.49
N THR A 60 10.17 9.55 -1.04
CA THR A 60 10.12 9.28 -2.48
C THR A 60 8.71 8.87 -2.90
N ILE A 61 8.05 8.07 -2.09
CA ILE A 61 6.69 7.63 -2.36
C ILE A 61 5.70 8.76 -2.08
N ALA A 62 5.83 9.41 -0.92
CA ALA A 62 4.90 10.45 -0.49
C ALA A 62 4.85 11.62 -1.48
N GLU A 63 5.98 11.97 -2.08
CA GLU A 63 6.09 13.11 -2.98
C GLU A 63 5.75 12.79 -4.44
N ASP A 64 5.54 11.52 -4.77
CA ASP A 64 5.23 11.13 -6.14
C ASP A 64 3.71 11.16 -6.37
N PRO A 65 3.20 12.10 -7.17
CA PRO A 65 1.77 12.22 -7.40
C PRO A 65 1.16 11.08 -8.20
N GLU A 66 1.98 10.26 -8.87
CA GLU A 66 1.47 9.11 -9.60
C GLU A 66 1.07 7.96 -8.69
N VAL A 67 1.64 7.89 -7.49
CA VAL A 67 1.32 6.84 -6.54
C VAL A 67 0.01 7.20 -5.84
N LYS A 68 -1.02 6.40 -6.03
CA LYS A 68 -2.35 6.64 -5.48
C LYS A 68 -2.68 5.73 -4.31
N ILE A 69 -2.06 4.56 -4.25
CA ILE A 69 -2.37 3.52 -3.27
C ILE A 69 -1.07 3.04 -2.65
N VAL A 70 -1.07 2.89 -1.34
CA VAL A 70 0.08 2.36 -0.60
C VAL A 70 -0.38 1.18 0.23
N VAL A 71 0.36 0.07 0.13
CA VAL A 71 0.11 -1.13 0.93
C VAL A 71 1.18 -1.22 2.00
N GLU A 72 0.80 -1.19 3.27
CA GLU A 72 1.73 -1.26 4.38
C GLU A 72 1.75 -2.68 4.94
N THR A 73 2.92 -3.31 4.95
CA THR A 73 3.12 -4.70 5.37
C THR A 73 4.23 -4.85 6.41
N MET A 74 4.66 -3.74 7.01
CA MET A 74 5.66 -3.77 8.07
C MET A 74 5.02 -4.21 9.38
N GLY A 75 5.81 -4.63 10.33
CA GLY A 75 5.30 -4.95 11.66
C GLY A 75 5.57 -3.82 12.65
N GLY A 76 4.83 -3.82 13.76
CA GLY A 76 5.03 -2.86 14.83
C GLY A 76 4.42 -1.49 14.55
N VAL A 77 4.41 -0.63 15.58
CA VAL A 77 3.79 0.69 15.48
C VAL A 77 4.70 1.66 14.73
N GLU A 78 5.98 1.71 15.07
CA GLU A 78 6.94 2.56 14.36
C GLU A 78 7.97 1.69 13.65
N PRO A 79 8.41 2.09 12.47
CA PRO A 79 8.17 3.37 11.79
C PRO A 79 6.89 3.41 10.95
N ALA A 80 6.08 2.36 11.00
CA ALA A 80 4.86 2.26 10.19
C ALA A 80 3.92 3.46 10.38
N TYR A 81 3.72 3.89 11.62
CA TYR A 81 2.86 5.03 11.91
C TYR A 81 3.33 6.30 11.20
N THR A 82 4.62 6.61 11.32
CA THR A 82 5.19 7.79 10.66
C THR A 82 4.99 7.75 9.16
N PHE A 83 5.23 6.59 8.55
CA PHE A 83 5.13 6.44 7.10
C PHE A 83 3.67 6.49 6.63
N VAL A 84 2.77 5.79 7.31
CA VAL A 84 1.35 5.77 6.94
C VAL A 84 0.75 7.16 7.09
N LYS A 85 1.07 7.85 8.18
CA LYS A 85 0.59 9.22 8.39
C LYS A 85 1.01 10.13 7.25
N ALA A 86 2.28 10.05 6.82
CA ALA A 86 2.78 10.84 5.71
C ALA A 86 2.05 10.54 4.40
N MET A 87 1.71 9.28 4.16
CA MET A 87 0.98 8.88 2.95
C MET A 87 -0.43 9.44 2.94
N LEU A 88 -1.13 9.35 4.06
CA LEU A 88 -2.48 9.90 4.18
C LEU A 88 -2.46 11.42 4.02
N GLU A 89 -1.48 12.09 4.63
CA GLU A 89 -1.32 13.55 4.48
C GLU A 89 -1.03 13.95 3.03
N ALA A 90 -0.38 13.07 2.29
CA ALA A 90 -0.10 13.30 0.87
C ALA A 90 -1.30 12.98 -0.03
N GLY A 91 -2.43 12.57 0.54
CA GLY A 91 -3.64 12.30 -0.22
C GLY A 91 -3.68 10.92 -0.87
N LYS A 92 -2.94 9.97 -0.34
CA LYS A 92 -2.91 8.62 -0.87
C LYS A 92 -3.78 7.68 -0.05
N HIS A 93 -4.40 6.72 -0.71
CA HIS A 93 -5.14 5.65 -0.03
C HIS A 93 -4.13 4.67 0.56
N VAL A 94 -4.41 4.16 1.75
CA VAL A 94 -3.53 3.20 2.43
C VAL A 94 -4.35 1.99 2.87
N THR A 95 -3.83 0.81 2.58
CA THR A 95 -4.31 -0.42 3.19
C THR A 95 -3.18 -1.03 4.01
N THR A 96 -3.50 -1.60 5.17
CA THR A 96 -2.49 -2.13 6.07
C THR A 96 -2.89 -3.51 6.58
N SER A 97 -1.89 -4.36 6.80
CA SER A 97 -2.04 -5.63 7.51
C SER A 97 -1.47 -5.55 8.92
N ASN A 98 -1.08 -4.37 9.37
CA ASN A 98 -0.36 -4.16 10.63
C ASN A 98 -1.32 -4.00 11.80
N LYS A 99 -1.60 -5.11 12.48
CA LYS A 99 -2.54 -5.14 13.60
C LYS A 99 -2.12 -4.23 14.75
N ALA A 100 -0.82 -4.18 15.08
CA ALA A 100 -0.32 -3.35 16.17
C ALA A 100 -0.53 -1.86 15.87
N LEU A 101 -0.31 -1.45 14.64
CA LEU A 101 -0.54 -0.07 14.22
C LEU A 101 -2.00 0.32 14.38
N VAL A 102 -2.91 -0.52 13.91
CA VAL A 102 -4.34 -0.23 13.97
C VAL A 102 -4.83 -0.21 15.41
N ALA A 103 -4.34 -1.13 16.24
CA ALA A 103 -4.74 -1.18 17.65
C ALA A 103 -4.34 0.08 18.40
N GLU A 104 -3.19 0.65 18.10
CA GLU A 104 -2.67 1.80 18.85
C GLU A 104 -2.99 3.14 18.20
N LYS A 105 -2.98 3.23 16.88
CA LYS A 105 -3.12 4.49 16.15
C LYS A 105 -4.31 4.51 15.18
N GLY A 106 -5.10 3.46 15.14
CA GLY A 106 -6.17 3.33 14.14
C GLY A 106 -7.15 4.49 14.15
N ALA A 107 -7.63 4.91 15.32
CA ALA A 107 -8.61 6.00 15.42
C ALA A 107 -8.04 7.31 14.85
N GLU A 108 -6.79 7.62 15.17
CA GLU A 108 -6.12 8.82 14.67
C GLU A 108 -5.96 8.76 13.16
N LEU A 109 -5.53 7.62 12.63
CA LEU A 109 -5.30 7.46 11.19
C LEU A 109 -6.61 7.48 10.40
N ILE A 110 -7.67 6.90 10.94
CA ILE A 110 -8.99 6.96 10.31
C ILE A 110 -9.50 8.40 10.24
N ALA A 111 -9.33 9.16 11.34
CA ALA A 111 -9.74 10.56 11.36
C ALA A 111 -8.96 11.38 10.33
N LEU A 112 -7.64 11.15 10.22
CA LEU A 112 -6.81 11.83 9.24
C LEU A 112 -7.24 11.47 7.80
N ALA A 113 -7.54 10.20 7.55
CA ALA A 113 -7.99 9.76 6.24
C ALA A 113 -9.29 10.46 5.84
N LYS A 114 -10.23 10.59 6.77
CA LYS A 114 -11.48 11.32 6.50
C LYS A 114 -11.21 12.78 6.19
N GLU A 115 -10.33 13.42 6.95
CA GLU A 115 -9.95 14.81 6.71
C GLU A 115 -9.38 15.01 5.31
N LYS A 116 -8.58 14.05 4.85
CA LYS A 116 -7.93 14.11 3.53
C LYS A 116 -8.77 13.51 2.41
N ASN A 117 -9.95 13.00 2.74
CA ASN A 117 -10.86 12.36 1.78
C ASN A 117 -10.22 11.17 1.06
N VAL A 118 -9.50 10.37 1.82
CA VAL A 118 -8.91 9.11 1.34
C VAL A 118 -9.31 7.97 2.26
N ASN A 119 -8.98 6.75 1.87
CA ASN A 119 -9.32 5.56 2.64
C ASN A 119 -8.12 5.04 3.40
N PHE A 120 -8.36 4.63 4.64
CA PHE A 120 -7.41 3.86 5.43
C PHE A 120 -8.11 2.58 5.84
N MET A 121 -7.61 1.43 5.36
CA MET A 121 -8.29 0.14 5.54
C MET A 121 -7.36 -0.87 6.18
N PHE A 122 -7.92 -1.71 7.05
CA PHE A 122 -7.19 -2.80 7.68
C PHE A 122 -7.67 -4.13 7.15
N GLU A 123 -6.73 -4.96 6.70
CA GLU A 123 -7.01 -6.32 6.26
C GLU A 123 -6.24 -7.30 7.16
N ALA A 124 -6.96 -7.97 8.04
CA ALA A 124 -6.35 -8.88 9.00
C ALA A 124 -5.82 -10.16 8.36
N SER A 125 -6.39 -10.55 7.25
CA SER A 125 -6.01 -11.80 6.62
C SER A 125 -4.78 -11.63 5.76
N VAL A 126 -3.82 -12.52 5.95
CA VAL A 126 -2.57 -12.51 5.19
C VAL A 126 -2.57 -13.56 4.08
N GLY A 127 -3.70 -14.16 3.81
CA GLY A 127 -3.87 -15.08 2.69
C GLY A 127 -3.70 -14.34 1.38
N GLY A 128 -3.18 -14.99 0.35
CA GLY A 128 -2.96 -14.38 -0.93
C GLY A 128 -4.21 -13.71 -1.49
N GLY A 129 -4.09 -12.51 -1.98
CA GLY A 129 -5.12 -11.81 -2.71
C GLY A 129 -6.02 -10.90 -1.90
N ILE A 130 -5.99 -10.94 -0.57
CA ILE A 130 -6.88 -10.13 0.23
C ILE A 130 -6.62 -8.63 0.09
N PRO A 131 -5.36 -8.16 0.17
CA PRO A 131 -5.08 -6.75 -0.06
C PRO A 131 -5.50 -6.30 -1.47
N ILE A 132 -5.56 -7.22 -2.41
CA ILE A 132 -5.96 -6.91 -3.78
C ILE A 132 -7.42 -6.48 -3.86
N LEU A 133 -8.30 -7.16 -3.11
CA LEU A 133 -9.72 -6.78 -3.09
C LEU A 133 -9.90 -5.38 -2.52
N SER A 134 -9.17 -5.04 -1.45
CA SER A 134 -9.20 -3.71 -0.88
C SER A 134 -8.68 -2.67 -1.87
N LEU A 135 -7.60 -2.98 -2.59
CA LEU A 135 -7.06 -2.08 -3.61
C LEU A 135 -8.07 -1.82 -4.72
N ILE A 136 -8.79 -2.85 -5.16
CA ILE A 136 -9.80 -2.71 -6.18
C ILE A 136 -10.93 -1.79 -5.70
N HIS A 137 -11.40 -1.98 -4.47
CA HIS A 137 -12.45 -1.13 -3.90
C HIS A 137 -12.03 0.31 -3.76
N ILE A 138 -10.79 0.55 -3.31
CA ILE A 138 -10.25 1.90 -3.16
C ILE A 138 -10.18 2.61 -4.51
N SER A 139 -9.80 1.91 -5.56
CA SER A 139 -9.57 2.50 -6.87
C SER A 139 -10.84 2.65 -7.71
N GLU A 140 -11.93 2.00 -7.35
CA GLU A 140 -13.18 2.15 -8.08
C GLU A 140 -13.84 3.49 -7.79
N PRO A 141 -14.45 4.13 -8.79
CA PRO A 141 -15.23 5.34 -8.56
C PRO A 141 -16.35 5.08 -7.56
N THR A 142 -16.62 6.06 -6.72
CA THR A 142 -17.73 5.98 -5.77
C THR A 142 -19.05 5.88 -6.53
N ARG A 143 -19.90 4.93 -6.16
CA ARG A 143 -21.20 4.73 -6.76
C ARG A 143 -22.26 4.99 -5.72
N HIS A 144 -23.07 5.95 -5.98
CA HIS A 144 -24.17 6.30 -5.09
C HIS A 144 -25.43 6.54 -5.90
#